data_628a0d1432e8ebd5ef6dc8c9eceb5e08
#
_entry.id   628a0d1432e8ebd5ef6dc8c9eceb5e08
#
_cell.length_a   1.000
_cell.length_b   1.000
_cell.length_c   1.000
_cell.angle_alpha   90.00
_cell.angle_beta   90.00
_cell.angle_gamma   90.00
#
_symmetry.space_group_name_H-M   'P 1'
#
loop_
_entity.id
_entity.type
_entity.pdbx_description
1 polymer ?
#
loop_
_entity_poly.entity_id
_entity_poly.type
_entity_poly.pdbx_seq_one_letter_code
_entity_poly.pdbx_strand_id
1 'polypeptide(L)'
;MKPPRARVRLRGGGGPAPVRPRTRLRGGGGPARAGLVRGGLLALLAAAVLVLGASGCGGRATTHHKPGTGHEQASGAVGRLLATEDGSGHRLRQVDADRAPEVALSVRPDSEDGWNVHVSVRNFRFTPDSVGGAALAGRGHVRLFLDGRPLARLYGPWYHLPSTLARSTTGEGRSLTARLYADDHTAWAVAAKPIQTTTPLAPGTSATSGTSGSPTHPSDPPPRPAADRILDITVSHGKVSPAPGRTEVRKGERVALRVRTDRADTLHVHGYDKAAELPAGRTTTLTFTADRTGLFEVETHESDLLLTQLVVR
;
A
#
# COMPACT_ATOMS: atom_id res chain seq x y z
N MET A 1 10.78 -49.41 -45.09
CA MET A 1 11.89 -48.46 -45.32
C MET A 1 12.07 -47.62 -44.05
N LYS A 2 13.17 -47.81 -43.39
CA LYS A 2 13.51 -47.24 -42.05
C LYS A 2 14.62 -46.20 -42.29
N PRO A 3 14.49 -44.96 -41.82
CA PRO A 3 15.56 -43.96 -42.00
C PRO A 3 16.64 -44.09 -40.89
N PRO A 4 17.86 -43.63 -41.17
CA PRO A 4 19.03 -43.92 -40.33
C PRO A 4 19.16 -42.99 -39.12
N ARG A 5 19.72 -43.57 -38.06
CA ARG A 5 20.08 -42.88 -36.81
C ARG A 5 21.40 -42.07 -37.00
N ALA A 6 21.35 -40.78 -36.77
CA ALA A 6 22.55 -39.95 -36.65
C ALA A 6 23.07 -40.02 -35.21
N ARG A 7 24.35 -40.41 -35.06
CA ARG A 7 25.14 -40.36 -33.82
C ARG A 7 25.74 -38.95 -33.69
N VAL A 8 25.45 -38.25 -32.60
CA VAL A 8 26.17 -37.03 -32.23
C VAL A 8 27.22 -37.42 -31.18
N ARG A 9 28.46 -37.08 -31.47
CA ARG A 9 29.66 -37.28 -30.61
C ARG A 9 29.65 -36.18 -29.53
N LEU A 10 29.79 -36.60 -28.29
CA LEU A 10 30.14 -35.75 -27.18
C LEU A 10 31.64 -35.40 -27.23
N ARG A 11 31.95 -34.11 -27.33
CA ARG A 11 33.28 -33.55 -27.08
C ARG A 11 33.32 -32.97 -25.70
N GLY A 12 34.15 -33.51 -24.84
CA GLY A 12 34.46 -32.99 -23.52
C GLY A 12 35.33 -31.73 -23.62
N GLY A 13 35.19 -30.87 -22.67
CA GLY A 13 36.01 -29.66 -22.49
C GLY A 13 35.75 -29.02 -21.16
N GLY A 14 36.58 -29.33 -20.19
CA GLY A 14 37.37 -28.47 -19.37
C GLY A 14 36.61 -27.44 -18.52
N GLY A 15 36.31 -27.77 -17.26
CA GLY A 15 35.91 -26.80 -16.26
C GLY A 15 37.15 -26.10 -15.65
N PRO A 16 37.06 -24.82 -15.26
CA PRO A 16 38.10 -24.14 -14.50
C PRO A 16 37.97 -24.43 -12.99
N ALA A 17 39.14 -24.59 -12.36
CA ALA A 17 39.37 -24.93 -10.95
C ALA A 17 38.94 -23.76 -9.99
N PRO A 18 38.68 -24.13 -8.70
CA PRO A 18 38.29 -23.15 -7.69
C PRO A 18 39.49 -22.38 -7.14
N VAL A 19 39.36 -21.07 -7.07
CA VAL A 19 40.32 -20.14 -6.43
C VAL A 19 40.11 -20.16 -4.92
N ARG A 20 41.16 -20.56 -4.17
CA ARG A 20 41.22 -20.48 -2.71
C ARG A 20 41.58 -19.05 -2.25
N PRO A 21 40.97 -18.51 -1.19
CA PRO A 21 41.42 -17.25 -0.59
C PRO A 21 42.67 -17.49 0.28
N ARG A 22 43.68 -16.66 0.07
CA ARG A 22 44.92 -16.60 0.86
C ARG A 22 44.68 -15.81 2.14
N THR A 23 44.78 -16.48 3.28
CA THR A 23 45.01 -15.92 4.61
C THR A 23 46.37 -15.24 4.65
N ARG A 24 46.46 -13.97 5.03
CA ARG A 24 47.70 -13.32 5.50
C ARG A 24 47.52 -12.96 6.97
N LEU A 25 48.23 -13.74 7.80
CA LEU A 25 48.67 -13.39 9.14
C LEU A 25 49.98 -12.59 9.07
N ARG A 26 50.04 -11.49 9.76
CA ARG A 26 51.25 -10.85 10.35
C ARG A 26 50.72 -9.73 11.24
N GLY A 27 50.93 -9.67 12.56
CA GLY A 27 52.12 -9.98 13.33
C GLY A 27 52.86 -8.70 13.67
N GLY A 28 52.96 -8.35 14.93
CA GLY A 28 53.75 -7.27 15.51
C GLY A 28 52.88 -6.35 16.36
N GLY A 29 52.92 -6.25 17.64
CA GLY A 29 53.99 -6.51 18.61
C GLY A 29 54.49 -5.20 19.19
N GLY A 30 54.25 -5.00 20.48
CA GLY A 30 55.02 -4.18 21.36
C GLY A 30 54.42 -2.87 21.87
N PRO A 31 54.98 -2.32 22.97
CA PRO A 31 54.42 -2.58 24.31
C PRO A 31 54.03 -1.27 25.06
N ALA A 32 53.43 -1.51 26.19
CA ALA A 32 53.14 -0.67 27.32
C ALA A 32 53.96 0.59 27.55
N ARG A 33 53.31 1.66 27.99
CA ARG A 33 53.87 2.57 29.00
C ARG A 33 52.74 3.03 29.94
N ALA A 34 52.90 2.60 31.19
CA ALA A 34 52.27 3.11 32.35
C ALA A 34 52.65 4.57 32.61
N GLY A 35 51.70 5.39 32.93
CA GLY A 35 51.93 6.76 33.44
C GLY A 35 50.99 7.00 34.62
N LEU A 36 51.52 6.71 35.78
CA LEU A 36 50.98 7.02 37.08
C LEU A 36 51.36 8.43 37.50
N VAL A 37 50.42 9.34 37.75
CA VAL A 37 50.58 10.55 38.57
C VAL A 37 49.20 10.84 39.21
N ARG A 38 49.00 10.57 40.41
CA ARG A 38 49.08 11.21 41.69
C ARG A 38 48.66 12.69 41.71
N GLY A 39 47.70 12.98 42.59
CA GLY A 39 47.39 14.32 43.15
C GLY A 39 45.98 14.76 42.71
N GLY A 40 45.10 15.10 43.59
CA GLY A 40 45.14 15.54 44.92
C GLY A 40 43.74 15.63 45.50
N LEU A 41 43.69 15.23 46.68
CA LEU A 41 42.68 15.41 47.70
C LEU A 41 42.50 16.91 48.02
N LEU A 42 41.33 17.35 48.48
CA LEU A 42 40.87 18.64 48.98
C LEU A 42 39.91 19.35 47.99
N ALA A 43 38.63 19.56 48.31
CA ALA A 43 38.08 20.23 49.47
C ALA A 43 36.58 19.92 49.61
N LEU A 44 36.23 19.38 50.73
CA LEU A 44 34.97 19.57 51.43
C LEU A 44 34.90 21.02 51.86
N LEU A 45 33.76 21.67 51.73
CA LEU A 45 33.13 22.58 52.69
C LEU A 45 32.32 23.68 52.01
N ALA A 46 31.16 23.88 52.59
CA ALA A 46 30.32 25.09 52.61
C ALA A 46 29.41 25.26 51.36
N ALA A 47 28.13 25.48 51.48
CA ALA A 47 27.34 25.99 52.61
C ALA A 47 25.87 25.67 52.36
N ALA A 48 25.23 25.17 53.34
CA ALA A 48 23.82 25.48 53.60
C ALA A 48 23.71 27.00 53.87
N VAL A 49 22.69 27.63 53.36
CA VAL A 49 21.96 28.85 53.74
C VAL A 49 21.38 29.43 52.41
N LEU A 50 20.11 29.40 52.15
CA LEU A 50 19.10 30.39 52.41
C LEU A 50 17.73 29.91 51.93
N VAL A 51 16.96 29.46 52.87
CA VAL A 51 15.50 29.55 52.78
C VAL A 51 15.19 30.95 53.23
N LEU A 52 14.46 31.71 52.45
CA LEU A 52 13.42 32.66 52.88
C LEU A 52 13.10 33.61 51.71
N GLY A 53 11.85 33.56 51.29
CA GLY A 53 11.13 34.76 50.90
C GLY A 53 11.02 35.10 49.42
N ALA A 54 9.93 34.64 48.82
CA ALA A 54 9.09 35.52 48.02
C ALA A 54 7.75 34.84 47.79
N SER A 55 6.79 35.21 48.59
CA SER A 55 5.37 35.07 48.28
C SER A 55 5.07 35.96 47.07
N GLY A 56 4.94 35.38 45.90
CA GLY A 56 4.45 36.00 44.68
C GLY A 56 3.08 35.44 44.37
N CYS A 57 2.03 36.16 44.70
CA CYS A 57 0.67 35.92 44.27
C CYS A 57 0.54 36.07 42.76
N GLY A 58 -0.26 35.22 42.15
CA GLY A 58 -1.00 35.52 40.94
C GLY A 58 -0.46 35.00 39.63
N GLY A 59 -0.60 33.72 39.41
CA GLY A 59 -0.67 33.14 38.09
C GLY A 59 -1.66 31.97 38.16
N ARG A 60 -2.80 32.10 37.49
CA ARG A 60 -3.69 30.96 37.30
C ARG A 60 -2.85 29.81 36.79
N ALA A 61 -2.82 28.75 37.55
CA ALA A 61 -2.24 27.49 37.10
C ALA A 61 -2.98 27.10 35.79
N THR A 62 -2.31 27.27 34.65
CA THR A 62 -2.64 26.49 33.48
C THR A 62 -2.55 25.05 33.91
N THR A 63 -3.64 24.33 33.80
CA THR A 63 -3.74 22.92 34.11
C THR A 63 -2.71 22.19 33.24
N HIS A 64 -1.52 22.01 33.80
CA HIS A 64 -0.64 20.97 33.33
C HIS A 64 -1.35 19.66 33.61
N HIS A 65 -1.94 19.07 32.61
CA HIS A 65 -2.40 17.69 32.69
C HIS A 65 -1.24 16.87 33.23
N LYS A 66 -1.47 16.24 34.35
CA LYS A 66 -0.54 15.29 34.96
C LYS A 66 -0.09 14.33 33.86
N PRO A 67 1.23 14.16 33.59
CA PRO A 67 1.67 13.19 32.59
C PRO A 67 1.12 11.82 32.97
N GLY A 68 0.30 11.22 32.13
CA GLY A 68 -0.26 9.88 32.33
C GLY A 68 -1.78 9.77 32.46
N THR A 69 -2.52 10.86 32.73
CA THR A 69 -3.99 10.75 32.92
C THR A 69 -4.82 10.97 31.64
N GLY A 70 -4.23 11.49 30.58
CA GLY A 70 -4.93 11.70 29.31
C GLY A 70 -5.00 10.47 28.38
N HIS A 71 -4.17 9.47 28.62
CA HIS A 71 -4.08 8.30 27.73
C HIS A 71 -4.78 7.05 28.29
N GLU A 72 -5.02 6.96 29.59
CA GLU A 72 -5.73 5.80 30.17
C GLU A 72 -7.23 5.79 29.89
N GLN A 73 -7.88 6.95 29.78
CA GLN A 73 -9.30 7.01 29.43
C GLN A 73 -9.56 6.67 27.93
N ALA A 74 -8.57 6.86 27.07
CA ALA A 74 -8.67 6.44 25.68
C ALA A 74 -8.48 4.93 25.51
N SER A 75 -7.66 4.27 26.33
CA SER A 75 -7.35 2.84 26.18
C SER A 75 -8.53 1.92 26.49
N GLY A 76 -9.42 2.29 27.43
CA GLY A 76 -10.64 1.53 27.70
C GLY A 76 -11.66 1.56 26.56
N ALA A 77 -11.74 2.68 25.81
CA ALA A 77 -12.65 2.84 24.67
C ALA A 77 -12.12 2.18 23.37
N VAL A 78 -10.85 1.84 23.33
CA VAL A 78 -10.15 1.35 22.12
C VAL A 78 -9.96 -0.16 22.12
N GLY A 79 -10.46 -0.87 23.12
CA GLY A 79 -10.30 -2.30 23.27
C GLY A 79 -8.98 -2.71 23.94
N ARG A 80 -8.83 -4.01 24.18
CA ARG A 80 -7.70 -4.60 24.90
C ARG A 80 -6.66 -5.17 23.93
N LEU A 81 -5.42 -4.73 24.05
CA LEU A 81 -4.32 -5.28 23.26
C LEU A 81 -3.94 -6.67 23.80
N LEU A 82 -3.96 -7.68 22.95
CA LEU A 82 -3.60 -9.05 23.26
C LEU A 82 -2.10 -9.31 23.01
N ALA A 83 -1.54 -10.34 23.67
CA ALA A 83 -0.21 -10.85 23.34
C ALA A 83 -0.21 -11.67 22.04
N THR A 84 -1.39 -12.16 21.61
CA THR A 84 -1.57 -12.92 20.38
C THR A 84 -1.41 -12.02 19.16
N GLU A 85 -0.78 -12.55 18.13
CA GLU A 85 -0.61 -11.91 16.82
C GLU A 85 -1.51 -12.56 15.77
N ASP A 86 -1.77 -11.80 14.71
CA ASP A 86 -2.34 -12.35 13.48
C ASP A 86 -1.25 -13.06 12.66
N GLY A 87 -1.57 -13.87 11.70
CA GLY A 87 -0.59 -14.59 10.88
C GLY A 87 0.44 -13.70 10.14
N SER A 88 0.38 -12.37 10.32
CA SER A 88 1.27 -11.37 9.68
C SER A 88 2.14 -10.60 10.69
N GLY A 89 2.18 -11.04 11.96
CA GLY A 89 3.00 -10.44 13.01
C GLY A 89 2.43 -9.17 13.63
N HIS A 90 1.11 -8.91 13.49
CA HIS A 90 0.46 -7.78 14.12
C HIS A 90 -0.35 -8.24 15.33
N ARG A 91 -0.16 -7.57 16.47
CA ARG A 91 -0.90 -7.86 17.69
C ARG A 91 -2.40 -7.66 17.49
N LEU A 92 -3.20 -8.48 18.15
CA LEU A 92 -4.64 -8.38 18.12
C LEU A 92 -5.12 -7.33 19.13
N ARG A 93 -6.09 -6.51 18.71
CA ARG A 93 -6.82 -5.56 19.54
C ARG A 93 -8.26 -6.02 19.68
N GLN A 94 -8.55 -6.58 20.85
CA GLN A 94 -9.87 -7.12 21.15
C GLN A 94 -10.86 -6.03 21.48
N VAL A 95 -12.03 -6.08 20.87
CA VAL A 95 -13.21 -5.27 21.17
C VAL A 95 -14.39 -6.16 21.52
N ASP A 96 -15.42 -5.57 22.10
CA ASP A 96 -16.67 -6.24 22.42
C ASP A 96 -17.45 -6.50 21.13
N ALA A 97 -18.10 -7.67 21.06
CA ALA A 97 -18.76 -8.14 19.85
C ALA A 97 -19.91 -7.23 19.39
N ASP A 98 -20.62 -6.60 20.33
CA ASP A 98 -21.77 -5.71 20.07
C ASP A 98 -21.37 -4.40 19.39
N ARG A 99 -20.11 -3.99 19.54
CA ARG A 99 -19.54 -2.75 18.98
C ARG A 99 -18.43 -3.01 17.97
N ALA A 100 -18.19 -4.26 17.67
CA ALA A 100 -17.11 -4.64 16.75
C ALA A 100 -17.34 -4.07 15.35
N PRO A 101 -16.27 -3.65 14.66
CA PRO A 101 -16.37 -3.39 13.25
C PRO A 101 -16.60 -4.70 12.47
N GLU A 102 -17.24 -4.56 11.32
CA GLU A 102 -17.50 -5.68 10.42
C GLU A 102 -16.87 -5.40 9.05
N VAL A 103 -16.49 -6.46 8.35
CA VAL A 103 -15.97 -6.38 6.99
C VAL A 103 -16.62 -7.44 6.10
N ALA A 104 -17.04 -7.03 4.91
CA ALA A 104 -17.48 -7.92 3.84
C ALA A 104 -16.69 -7.62 2.56
N LEU A 105 -16.51 -8.66 1.74
CA LEU A 105 -15.70 -8.60 0.52
C LEU A 105 -16.55 -9.07 -0.66
N SER A 106 -16.63 -8.24 -1.70
CA SER A 106 -17.21 -8.59 -2.99
C SER A 106 -16.12 -8.49 -4.06
N VAL A 107 -15.96 -9.55 -4.82
CA VAL A 107 -14.97 -9.64 -5.89
C VAL A 107 -15.68 -10.00 -7.17
N ARG A 108 -15.47 -9.19 -8.21
CA ARG A 108 -16.06 -9.41 -9.53
C ARG A 108 -14.96 -9.31 -10.59
N PRO A 109 -14.99 -10.14 -11.63
CA PRO A 109 -14.09 -9.95 -12.75
C PRO A 109 -14.20 -8.51 -13.28
N ASP A 110 -13.07 -7.92 -13.61
CA ASP A 110 -13.01 -6.67 -14.37
C ASP A 110 -13.27 -6.98 -15.84
N SER A 111 -13.79 -6.02 -16.59
CA SER A 111 -14.12 -6.20 -18.01
C SER A 111 -12.89 -6.41 -18.88
N GLU A 112 -11.75 -5.87 -18.46
CA GLU A 112 -10.51 -5.89 -19.22
C GLU A 112 -9.50 -6.88 -18.63
N ASP A 113 -9.10 -6.72 -17.37
CA ASP A 113 -8.14 -7.58 -16.71
C ASP A 113 -8.38 -7.69 -15.20
N GLY A 114 -8.23 -8.88 -14.65
CA GLY A 114 -8.25 -9.11 -13.21
C GLY A 114 -9.62 -8.97 -12.55
N TRP A 115 -9.68 -8.27 -11.41
CA TRP A 115 -10.88 -8.22 -10.59
C TRP A 115 -11.08 -6.84 -9.93
N ASN A 116 -12.32 -6.39 -9.96
CA ASN A 116 -12.82 -5.28 -9.14
C ASN A 116 -13.16 -5.79 -7.74
N VAL A 117 -12.42 -5.32 -6.75
CA VAL A 117 -12.57 -5.68 -5.35
C VAL A 117 -13.28 -4.56 -4.62
N HIS A 118 -14.42 -4.86 -3.97
CA HIS A 118 -15.16 -3.94 -3.13
C HIS A 118 -15.21 -4.44 -1.70
N VAL A 119 -14.72 -3.63 -0.77
CA VAL A 119 -14.72 -3.88 0.67
C VAL A 119 -15.83 -3.05 1.31
N SER A 120 -16.85 -3.71 1.85
CA SER A 120 -17.88 -3.06 2.64
C SER A 120 -17.54 -3.18 4.12
N VAL A 121 -17.70 -2.09 4.88
CA VAL A 121 -17.44 -2.06 6.31
C VAL A 121 -18.64 -1.51 7.08
N ARG A 122 -18.84 -1.99 8.30
CA ARG A 122 -19.84 -1.47 9.25
C ARG A 122 -19.16 -1.17 10.57
N ASN A 123 -19.63 -0.18 11.30
CA ASN A 123 -18.98 0.30 12.54
C ASN A 123 -17.50 0.61 12.36
N PHE A 124 -17.09 1.01 11.15
CA PHE A 124 -15.71 1.26 10.79
C PHE A 124 -15.58 2.44 9.81
N ARG A 125 -14.53 3.23 10.01
CA ARG A 125 -14.19 4.36 9.16
C ARG A 125 -12.74 4.24 8.68
N PHE A 126 -12.52 4.37 7.39
CA PHE A 126 -11.19 4.52 6.83
C PHE A 126 -10.57 5.85 7.25
N THR A 127 -9.32 5.81 7.71
CA THR A 127 -8.60 6.97 8.23
C THR A 127 -7.19 7.06 7.63
N PRO A 128 -7.08 7.42 6.32
CA PRO A 128 -5.80 7.50 5.64
C PRO A 128 -4.82 8.50 6.28
N ASP A 129 -5.36 9.55 6.90
CA ASP A 129 -4.58 10.67 7.44
C ASP A 129 -4.02 10.41 8.84
N SER A 130 -4.46 9.35 9.54
CA SER A 130 -4.04 9.01 10.92
C SER A 130 -3.24 7.72 11.04
N VAL A 131 -2.79 7.16 9.93
CA VAL A 131 -1.99 5.92 9.89
C VAL A 131 -0.69 6.08 10.66
N GLY A 132 -0.41 5.12 11.55
CA GLY A 132 0.72 5.17 12.48
C GLY A 132 0.43 5.94 13.77
N GLY A 133 -0.75 6.56 13.86
CA GLY A 133 -1.23 7.22 15.07
C GLY A 133 -1.82 6.24 16.09
N ALA A 134 -2.33 6.77 17.21
CA ALA A 134 -2.99 5.98 18.22
C ALA A 134 -4.27 5.31 17.67
N ALA A 135 -4.54 4.08 18.12
CA ALA A 135 -5.78 3.40 17.76
C ALA A 135 -6.99 4.15 18.30
N LEU A 136 -8.00 4.33 17.47
CA LEU A 136 -9.31 4.86 17.82
C LEU A 136 -10.38 3.84 17.43
N ALA A 137 -11.42 3.71 18.28
CA ALA A 137 -12.47 2.72 18.08
C ALA A 137 -13.10 2.80 16.69
N GLY A 138 -13.17 1.68 15.99
CA GLY A 138 -13.78 1.58 14.67
C GLY A 138 -13.11 2.43 13.58
N ARG A 139 -11.80 2.71 13.70
CA ARG A 139 -11.03 3.47 12.69
C ARG A 139 -9.82 2.70 12.23
N GLY A 140 -9.33 3.04 11.04
CA GLY A 140 -8.12 2.44 10.51
C GLY A 140 -8.16 2.17 9.01
N HIS A 141 -7.60 1.03 8.65
CA HIS A 141 -7.45 0.60 7.25
C HIS A 141 -7.75 -0.89 7.09
N VAL A 142 -7.90 -1.31 5.85
CA VAL A 142 -8.01 -2.74 5.49
C VAL A 142 -6.67 -3.20 4.92
N ARG A 143 -6.26 -4.42 5.25
CA ARG A 143 -5.23 -5.12 4.48
C ARG A 143 -5.86 -6.26 3.71
N LEU A 144 -5.49 -6.35 2.45
CA LEU A 144 -5.80 -7.47 1.58
C LEU A 144 -4.65 -8.48 1.62
N PHE A 145 -5.02 -9.74 1.61
CA PHE A 145 -4.10 -10.88 1.52
C PHE A 145 -4.57 -11.78 0.39
N LEU A 146 -3.64 -12.17 -0.46
CA LEU A 146 -3.86 -13.16 -1.50
C LEU A 146 -3.21 -14.47 -1.05
N ASP A 147 -4.02 -15.52 -0.85
CA ASP A 147 -3.57 -16.82 -0.29
C ASP A 147 -2.73 -16.67 0.99
N GLY A 148 -3.18 -15.78 1.89
CA GLY A 148 -2.51 -15.50 3.16
C GLY A 148 -1.28 -14.59 3.05
N ARG A 149 -0.82 -14.21 1.85
CA ARG A 149 0.31 -13.28 1.65
C ARG A 149 -0.20 -11.84 1.56
N PRO A 150 0.46 -10.88 2.21
CA PRO A 150 0.08 -9.47 2.12
C PRO A 150 0.10 -8.98 0.66
N LEU A 151 -1.00 -8.37 0.24
CA LEU A 151 -1.18 -7.87 -1.12
C LEU A 151 -1.20 -6.34 -1.14
N ALA A 152 -2.14 -5.72 -0.42
CA ALA A 152 -2.35 -4.28 -0.45
C ALA A 152 -2.88 -3.76 0.88
N ARG A 153 -2.71 -2.44 1.11
CA ARG A 153 -3.33 -1.70 2.20
C ARG A 153 -4.31 -0.70 1.61
N LEU A 154 -5.57 -0.80 2.04
CA LEU A 154 -6.65 0.02 1.53
C LEU A 154 -7.09 1.06 2.55
N TYR A 155 -7.27 2.28 2.06
CA TYR A 155 -7.83 3.42 2.79
C TYR A 155 -9.17 3.87 2.21
N GLY A 156 -9.80 3.01 1.45
CA GLY A 156 -11.10 3.18 0.82
C GLY A 156 -11.68 1.83 0.40
N PRO A 157 -12.95 1.80 -0.04
CA PRO A 157 -13.66 0.56 -0.29
C PRO A 157 -13.29 -0.15 -1.61
N TRP A 158 -12.57 0.51 -2.52
CA TRP A 158 -12.31 -0.05 -3.84
C TRP A 158 -10.83 -0.34 -4.07
N TYR A 159 -10.58 -1.46 -4.75
CA TYR A 159 -9.25 -1.88 -5.18
C TYR A 159 -9.37 -2.69 -6.48
N HIS A 160 -8.49 -2.43 -7.44
CA HIS A 160 -8.31 -3.30 -8.58
C HIS A 160 -7.20 -4.30 -8.31
N LEU A 161 -7.49 -5.60 -8.53
CA LEU A 161 -6.51 -6.69 -8.45
C LEU A 161 -6.15 -7.13 -9.86
N PRO A 162 -4.97 -6.78 -10.39
CA PRO A 162 -4.51 -7.21 -11.71
C PRO A 162 -4.37 -8.73 -11.79
N SER A 163 -4.67 -9.31 -12.95
CA SER A 163 -4.52 -10.76 -13.16
C SER A 163 -3.08 -11.23 -12.98
N THR A 164 -2.11 -10.37 -13.30
CA THR A 164 -0.67 -10.64 -13.14
C THR A 164 -0.29 -10.98 -11.70
N LEU A 165 -0.90 -10.32 -10.71
CA LEU A 165 -0.68 -10.59 -9.29
C LEU A 165 -1.44 -11.84 -8.81
N ALA A 166 -2.52 -12.20 -9.49
CA ALA A 166 -3.36 -13.33 -9.12
C ALA A 166 -3.09 -14.59 -9.93
N ARG A 167 -2.08 -14.62 -10.80
CA ARG A 167 -1.69 -15.82 -11.54
C ARG A 167 -1.23 -16.90 -10.56
N SER A 168 -1.89 -18.06 -10.62
CA SER A 168 -1.48 -19.23 -9.84
C SER A 168 -0.50 -20.05 -10.66
N THR A 169 0.63 -20.42 -10.06
CA THR A 169 1.56 -21.38 -10.64
C THR A 169 1.17 -22.82 -10.32
N THR A 170 0.23 -23.03 -9.40
CA THR A 170 -0.14 -24.37 -8.88
C THR A 170 -1.49 -24.87 -9.38
N GLY A 171 -2.27 -24.05 -10.11
CA GLY A 171 -3.59 -24.44 -10.60
C GLY A 171 -4.66 -24.55 -9.53
N GLU A 172 -4.36 -24.25 -8.26
CA GLU A 172 -5.31 -24.23 -7.16
C GLU A 172 -6.12 -22.93 -7.17
N GLY A 173 -7.36 -23.01 -6.66
CA GLY A 173 -8.22 -21.84 -6.50
C GLY A 173 -7.59 -20.83 -5.54
N ARG A 174 -7.54 -19.56 -5.96
CA ARG A 174 -7.01 -18.47 -5.15
C ARG A 174 -8.06 -17.90 -4.22
N SER A 175 -7.63 -17.35 -3.10
CA SER A 175 -8.51 -16.70 -2.13
C SER A 175 -8.01 -15.31 -1.77
N LEU A 176 -8.95 -14.37 -1.64
CA LEU A 176 -8.70 -13.01 -1.19
C LEU A 176 -9.27 -12.82 0.20
N THR A 177 -8.45 -12.35 1.14
CA THR A 177 -8.86 -12.05 2.51
C THR A 177 -8.75 -10.56 2.77
N ALA A 178 -9.80 -9.94 3.30
CA ALA A 178 -9.80 -8.58 3.83
C ALA A 178 -9.83 -8.62 5.35
N ARG A 179 -8.87 -7.95 6.01
CA ARG A 179 -8.75 -7.88 7.47
C ARG A 179 -8.66 -6.43 7.93
N LEU A 180 -9.35 -6.10 9.03
CA LEU A 180 -9.40 -4.77 9.60
C LEU A 180 -8.22 -4.52 10.55
N TYR A 181 -7.60 -3.34 10.42
CA TYR A 181 -6.52 -2.87 11.28
C TYR A 181 -6.82 -1.47 11.80
N ALA A 182 -6.40 -1.21 13.02
CA ALA A 182 -6.39 0.13 13.60
C ALA A 182 -5.26 0.99 13.03
N ASP A 183 -5.28 2.28 13.33
CA ASP A 183 -4.25 3.22 12.87
C ASP A 183 -2.84 2.89 13.40
N ASP A 184 -2.73 2.29 14.59
CA ASP A 184 -1.48 1.80 15.19
C ASP A 184 -1.03 0.43 14.65
N HIS A 185 -1.63 -0.03 13.57
CA HIS A 185 -1.37 -1.31 12.89
C HIS A 185 -1.74 -2.57 13.68
N THR A 186 -2.43 -2.47 14.82
CA THR A 186 -2.99 -3.65 15.47
C THR A 186 -4.21 -4.16 14.71
N ALA A 187 -4.40 -5.48 14.66
CA ALA A 187 -5.55 -6.08 13.99
C ALA A 187 -6.76 -6.07 14.92
N TRP A 188 -7.90 -5.55 14.45
CA TRP A 188 -9.16 -5.63 15.20
C TRP A 188 -9.58 -7.09 15.38
N ALA A 189 -10.04 -7.44 16.58
CA ALA A 189 -10.35 -8.81 16.94
C ALA A 189 -11.60 -8.90 17.84
N VAL A 190 -12.33 -10.01 17.70
CA VAL A 190 -13.39 -10.46 18.62
C VAL A 190 -13.05 -11.88 19.06
N ALA A 191 -13.18 -12.17 20.36
CA ALA A 191 -12.87 -13.49 20.92
C ALA A 191 -11.47 -14.02 20.48
N ALA A 192 -10.48 -13.14 20.50
CA ALA A 192 -9.10 -13.39 20.07
C ALA A 192 -8.96 -13.89 18.60
N LYS A 193 -9.94 -13.60 17.75
CA LYS A 193 -9.88 -13.87 16.31
C LYS A 193 -9.89 -12.57 15.54
N PRO A 194 -9.02 -12.39 14.53
CA PRO A 194 -9.03 -11.21 13.68
C PRO A 194 -10.40 -11.01 12.99
N ILE A 195 -10.83 -9.76 12.91
CA ILE A 195 -12.02 -9.39 12.13
C ILE A 195 -11.63 -9.37 10.67
N GLN A 196 -12.05 -10.39 9.93
CA GLN A 196 -11.71 -10.60 8.53
C GLN A 196 -12.80 -11.38 7.79
N THR A 197 -12.76 -11.29 6.48
CA THR A 197 -13.55 -12.12 5.57
C THR A 197 -12.67 -12.65 4.45
N THR A 198 -12.98 -13.84 3.95
CA THR A 198 -12.26 -14.48 2.85
C THR A 198 -13.23 -14.88 1.76
N THR A 199 -12.86 -14.62 0.52
CA THR A 199 -13.65 -14.95 -0.67
C THR A 199 -12.75 -15.65 -1.68
N PRO A 200 -13.19 -16.79 -2.28
CA PRO A 200 -12.45 -17.37 -3.40
C PRO A 200 -12.48 -16.43 -4.60
N LEU A 201 -11.39 -16.36 -5.34
CA LEU A 201 -11.34 -15.68 -6.63
C LEU A 201 -11.92 -16.61 -7.69
N ALA A 202 -13.04 -16.21 -8.27
CA ALA A 202 -13.53 -16.85 -9.49
C ALA A 202 -12.48 -16.69 -10.60
N PRO A 203 -12.43 -17.61 -11.60
CA PRO A 203 -11.56 -17.39 -12.76
C PRO A 203 -11.82 -16.01 -13.36
N GLY A 204 -10.75 -15.18 -13.44
CA GLY A 204 -10.83 -13.86 -14.05
C GLY A 204 -10.97 -14.00 -15.55
N THR A 205 -11.60 -13.04 -16.19
CA THR A 205 -11.53 -12.88 -17.63
C THR A 205 -10.09 -12.49 -17.99
N SER A 206 -9.37 -13.38 -18.67
CA SER A 206 -8.21 -12.94 -19.43
C SER A 206 -8.77 -12.20 -20.64
N ALA A 207 -8.26 -11.01 -20.93
CA ALA A 207 -8.67 -10.25 -22.11
C ALA A 207 -8.59 -11.13 -23.36
N THR A 208 -9.73 -11.66 -23.80
CA THR A 208 -9.89 -12.15 -25.16
C THR A 208 -10.24 -10.91 -25.95
N SER A 209 -9.37 -10.48 -26.85
CA SER A 209 -9.58 -9.36 -27.76
C SER A 209 -10.95 -9.46 -28.43
N GLY A 210 -11.97 -8.94 -27.76
CA GLY A 210 -13.32 -8.83 -28.28
C GLY A 210 -13.40 -7.59 -29.14
N THR A 211 -13.67 -7.78 -30.40
CA THR A 211 -13.94 -6.79 -31.43
C THR A 211 -14.90 -5.72 -30.88
N SER A 212 -14.36 -4.54 -30.58
CA SER A 212 -15.15 -3.35 -30.22
C SER A 212 -16.01 -2.94 -31.40
N GLY A 213 -17.33 -3.02 -31.23
CA GLY A 213 -18.28 -2.36 -32.10
C GLY A 213 -18.04 -0.85 -32.06
N SER A 214 -17.73 -0.27 -33.20
CA SER A 214 -17.57 1.18 -33.41
C SER A 214 -18.85 1.91 -32.99
N PRO A 215 -18.83 2.86 -32.05
CA PRO A 215 -19.99 3.70 -31.84
C PRO A 215 -20.03 4.77 -32.92
N THR A 216 -21.11 4.74 -33.71
CA THR A 216 -21.53 5.78 -34.64
C THR A 216 -21.56 7.13 -33.94
N HIS A 217 -20.88 8.11 -34.50
CA HIS A 217 -20.84 9.49 -34.04
C HIS A 217 -22.24 10.12 -34.09
N PRO A 218 -22.78 10.61 -32.99
CA PRO A 218 -23.84 11.64 -33.02
C PRO A 218 -23.21 13.01 -32.84
N SER A 219 -23.81 13.97 -33.51
CA SER A 219 -23.55 15.40 -33.55
C SER A 219 -23.21 16.06 -32.22
N ASP A 220 -22.42 17.14 -32.28
CA ASP A 220 -21.90 17.96 -31.19
C ASP A 220 -22.80 18.08 -29.95
N PRO A 221 -22.32 17.60 -28.78
CA PRO A 221 -23.01 17.85 -27.53
C PRO A 221 -22.71 19.28 -27.02
N PRO A 222 -23.61 19.85 -26.22
CA PRO A 222 -23.41 21.19 -25.61
C PRO A 222 -22.08 21.23 -24.84
N PRO A 223 -21.50 22.43 -24.60
CA PRO A 223 -20.22 22.59 -23.96
C PRO A 223 -20.18 21.81 -22.62
N ARG A 224 -19.40 20.77 -22.57
CA ARG A 224 -19.25 19.94 -21.36
C ARG A 224 -18.59 20.79 -20.28
N PRO A 225 -19.04 20.70 -19.01
CA PRO A 225 -18.36 21.36 -17.90
C PRO A 225 -16.87 21.07 -17.94
N ALA A 226 -16.04 22.07 -17.68
CA ALA A 226 -14.61 21.92 -17.59
C ALA A 226 -14.27 20.82 -16.54
N ALA A 227 -13.21 20.04 -16.76
CA ALA A 227 -12.75 19.10 -15.79
C ALA A 227 -12.15 19.83 -14.57
N ASP A 228 -12.45 19.36 -13.37
CA ASP A 228 -11.91 19.92 -12.13
C ASP A 228 -10.43 19.60 -11.99
N ARG A 229 -9.99 18.48 -12.57
CA ARG A 229 -8.61 18.02 -12.58
C ARG A 229 -8.21 17.50 -13.94
N ILE A 230 -7.08 18.00 -14.44
CA ILE A 230 -6.50 17.56 -15.70
C ILE A 230 -5.15 16.91 -15.40
N LEU A 231 -4.94 15.73 -15.96
CA LEU A 231 -3.68 15.00 -15.91
C LEU A 231 -3.14 14.86 -17.32
N ASP A 232 -2.04 15.56 -17.60
CA ASP A 232 -1.32 15.47 -18.88
C ASP A 232 -0.23 14.43 -18.78
N ILE A 233 -0.32 13.37 -19.61
CA ILE A 233 0.60 12.24 -19.58
C ILE A 233 1.11 11.99 -21.00
N THR A 234 2.41 11.81 -21.13
CA THR A 234 3.05 11.45 -22.39
C THR A 234 3.80 10.13 -22.24
N VAL A 235 3.60 9.22 -23.17
CA VAL A 235 4.37 7.98 -23.29
C VAL A 235 5.23 8.07 -24.54
N SER A 236 6.52 7.89 -24.38
CA SER A 236 7.48 7.91 -25.49
C SER A 236 8.60 6.90 -25.23
N HIS A 237 8.83 6.01 -26.21
CA HIS A 237 9.85 4.96 -26.12
C HIS A 237 9.72 4.08 -24.87
N GLY A 238 8.46 3.77 -24.48
CA GLY A 238 8.15 2.99 -23.27
C GLY A 238 8.38 3.75 -21.95
N LYS A 239 8.56 5.08 -22.00
CA LYS A 239 8.76 5.94 -20.84
C LYS A 239 7.53 6.82 -20.62
N VAL A 240 7.00 6.81 -19.39
CA VAL A 240 5.88 7.64 -18.96
C VAL A 240 6.40 8.95 -18.37
N SER A 241 5.82 10.07 -18.77
CA SER A 241 6.13 11.41 -18.26
C SER A 241 4.83 12.19 -17.96
N PRO A 242 4.65 12.72 -16.74
CA PRO A 242 5.54 12.56 -15.57
C PRO A 242 5.68 11.09 -15.16
N ALA A 243 6.73 10.78 -14.38
CA ALA A 243 6.91 9.41 -13.88
C ALA A 243 5.66 8.93 -13.11
N PRO A 244 5.27 7.65 -13.25
CA PRO A 244 4.10 7.12 -12.57
C PRO A 244 4.15 7.36 -11.07
N GLY A 245 3.04 7.84 -10.53
CA GLY A 245 2.92 8.18 -9.12
C GLY A 245 1.47 8.20 -8.66
N ARG A 246 1.24 8.57 -7.41
CA ARG A 246 -0.09 8.73 -6.85
C ARG A 246 -0.60 10.14 -7.06
N THR A 247 -1.78 10.24 -7.64
CA THR A 247 -2.51 11.50 -7.84
C THR A 247 -3.74 11.52 -6.94
N GLU A 248 -3.80 12.50 -6.04
CA GLU A 248 -4.96 12.66 -5.17
C GLU A 248 -6.10 13.33 -5.92
N VAL A 249 -7.30 12.79 -5.76
CA VAL A 249 -8.55 13.25 -6.37
C VAL A 249 -9.63 13.25 -5.29
N ARG A 250 -10.46 14.27 -5.24
CA ARG A 250 -11.62 14.28 -4.33
C ARG A 250 -12.76 13.49 -4.94
N LYS A 251 -13.50 12.78 -4.08
CA LYS A 251 -14.74 12.14 -4.54
C LYS A 251 -15.69 13.15 -5.14
N GLY A 252 -16.18 12.85 -6.34
CA GLY A 252 -17.06 13.72 -7.12
C GLY A 252 -16.33 14.63 -8.10
N GLU A 253 -15.02 14.81 -8.01
CA GLU A 253 -14.24 15.58 -9.01
C GLU A 253 -14.38 14.95 -10.40
N ARG A 254 -14.47 15.81 -11.38
CA ARG A 254 -14.41 15.46 -12.80
C ARG A 254 -12.96 15.46 -13.26
N VAL A 255 -12.45 14.27 -13.56
CA VAL A 255 -11.07 14.06 -13.99
C VAL A 255 -10.99 13.96 -15.51
N ALA A 256 -10.05 14.65 -16.13
CA ALA A 256 -9.67 14.49 -17.52
C ALA A 256 -8.23 13.95 -17.62
N LEU A 257 -8.09 12.79 -18.19
CA LEU A 257 -6.79 12.18 -18.55
C LEU A 257 -6.50 12.57 -20.00
N ARG A 258 -5.45 13.37 -20.21
CA ARG A 258 -4.97 13.75 -21.55
C ARG A 258 -3.70 12.98 -21.84
N VAL A 259 -3.83 11.93 -22.61
CA VAL A 259 -2.73 10.99 -22.86
C VAL A 259 -2.27 11.09 -24.31
N ARG A 260 -0.95 11.16 -24.51
CA ARG A 260 -0.30 11.11 -25.81
C ARG A 260 0.73 9.99 -25.81
N THR A 261 0.69 9.12 -26.82
CA THR A 261 1.62 8.01 -27.02
C THR A 261 2.31 8.11 -28.35
N ASP A 262 3.52 7.57 -28.47
CA ASP A 262 4.26 7.46 -29.75
C ASP A 262 3.89 6.23 -30.56
N ARG A 263 3.10 5.31 -29.98
CA ARG A 263 2.52 4.15 -30.65
C ARG A 263 1.02 4.03 -30.36
N ALA A 264 0.30 3.28 -31.16
CA ALA A 264 -1.10 2.98 -30.86
C ALA A 264 -1.18 2.09 -29.61
N ASP A 265 -2.14 2.40 -28.73
CA ASP A 265 -2.36 1.72 -27.47
C ASP A 265 -3.82 1.95 -27.00
N THR A 266 -4.22 1.35 -25.89
CA THR A 266 -5.52 1.58 -25.26
C THR A 266 -5.30 2.05 -23.83
N LEU A 267 -5.89 3.20 -23.47
CA LEU A 267 -5.93 3.71 -22.09
C LEU A 267 -7.04 3.00 -21.33
N HIS A 268 -6.73 2.54 -20.13
CA HIS A 268 -7.73 1.97 -19.22
C HIS A 268 -7.64 2.60 -17.81
N VAL A 269 -8.81 2.81 -17.18
CA VAL A 269 -8.96 3.25 -15.78
C VAL A 269 -9.68 2.16 -15.02
N HIS A 270 -8.91 1.37 -14.30
CA HIS A 270 -9.44 0.26 -13.51
C HIS A 270 -10.44 0.71 -12.45
N GLY A 271 -11.43 -0.13 -12.17
CA GLY A 271 -12.46 0.16 -11.18
C GLY A 271 -13.50 1.19 -11.60
N TYR A 272 -13.26 1.94 -12.67
CA TYR A 272 -14.22 2.83 -13.34
C TYR A 272 -14.72 2.23 -14.66
N ASP A 273 -14.10 1.16 -15.14
CA ASP A 273 -14.41 0.50 -16.42
C ASP A 273 -14.46 1.53 -17.57
N LYS A 274 -13.44 2.38 -17.64
CA LYS A 274 -13.30 3.43 -18.66
C LYS A 274 -12.06 3.14 -19.50
N ALA A 275 -12.30 3.03 -20.81
CA ALA A 275 -11.23 2.84 -21.78
C ALA A 275 -11.31 3.88 -22.90
N ALA A 276 -10.20 4.15 -23.56
CA ALA A 276 -10.12 5.00 -24.74
C ALA A 276 -8.92 4.62 -25.62
N GLU A 277 -9.16 4.57 -26.94
CA GLU A 277 -8.12 4.36 -27.93
C GLU A 277 -7.09 5.49 -27.90
N LEU A 278 -5.81 5.14 -27.94
CA LEU A 278 -4.68 6.05 -28.03
C LEU A 278 -3.99 5.95 -29.40
N PRO A 279 -4.45 6.68 -30.41
CA PRO A 279 -3.77 6.70 -31.70
C PRO A 279 -2.35 7.27 -31.59
N ALA A 280 -1.38 6.64 -32.26
CA ALA A 280 0.02 7.10 -32.24
C ALA A 280 0.16 8.57 -32.61
N GLY A 281 0.92 9.33 -31.81
CA GLY A 281 1.23 10.75 -32.02
C GLY A 281 0.08 11.71 -31.78
N ARG A 282 -1.09 11.25 -31.36
CA ARG A 282 -2.26 12.10 -31.05
C ARG A 282 -2.54 12.13 -29.55
N THR A 283 -3.11 13.23 -29.09
CA THR A 283 -3.59 13.32 -27.70
C THR A 283 -5.03 12.87 -27.64
N THR A 284 -5.30 11.88 -26.81
CA THR A 284 -6.67 11.43 -26.46
C THR A 284 -7.03 11.99 -25.10
N THR A 285 -8.29 12.42 -24.93
CA THR A 285 -8.81 12.89 -23.65
C THR A 285 -9.94 11.98 -23.19
N LEU A 286 -9.73 11.30 -22.06
CA LEU A 286 -10.73 10.52 -21.36
C LEU A 286 -11.21 11.30 -20.13
N THR A 287 -12.53 11.52 -20.04
CA THR A 287 -13.12 12.28 -18.92
C THR A 287 -14.14 11.42 -18.18
N PHE A 288 -14.05 11.41 -16.85
CA PHE A 288 -15.00 10.71 -15.99
C PHE A 288 -15.14 11.43 -14.64
N THR A 289 -16.15 11.07 -13.87
CA THR A 289 -16.34 11.54 -12.49
C THR A 289 -15.79 10.52 -11.52
N ALA A 290 -14.93 10.96 -10.61
CA ALA A 290 -14.33 10.13 -9.57
C ALA A 290 -15.33 9.90 -8.42
N ASP A 291 -16.37 9.10 -8.66
CA ASP A 291 -17.49 8.88 -7.73
C ASP A 291 -17.24 7.76 -6.70
N ARG A 292 -16.15 7.03 -6.84
CA ARG A 292 -15.76 5.90 -5.95
C ARG A 292 -14.48 6.24 -5.19
N THR A 293 -14.46 6.06 -3.88
CA THR A 293 -13.24 6.24 -3.06
C THR A 293 -12.39 4.98 -3.10
N GLY A 294 -11.05 5.15 -3.18
CA GLY A 294 -10.13 4.02 -3.27
C GLY A 294 -8.84 4.36 -4.01
N LEU A 295 -8.08 3.34 -4.33
CA LEU A 295 -6.88 3.39 -5.18
C LEU A 295 -7.21 2.72 -6.52
N PHE A 296 -7.05 3.47 -7.60
CA PHE A 296 -7.38 3.02 -8.96
C PHE A 296 -6.17 3.19 -9.87
N GLU A 297 -5.83 2.17 -10.62
CA GLU A 297 -4.74 2.20 -11.58
C GLU A 297 -5.23 2.74 -12.93
N VAL A 298 -4.37 3.51 -13.56
CA VAL A 298 -4.53 4.02 -14.92
C VAL A 298 -3.35 3.52 -15.73
N GLU A 299 -3.60 2.75 -16.76
CA GLU A 299 -2.55 2.08 -17.52
C GLU A 299 -2.84 2.03 -19.03
N THR A 300 -1.87 1.55 -19.78
CA THR A 300 -2.01 1.19 -21.20
C THR A 300 -1.96 -0.31 -21.36
N HIS A 301 -2.78 -0.84 -22.26
CA HIS A 301 -2.98 -2.29 -22.44
C HIS A 301 -1.89 -2.96 -23.25
N GLU A 302 -1.59 -2.44 -24.46
CA GLU A 302 -0.67 -3.09 -25.39
C GLU A 302 0.78 -2.95 -24.93
N SER A 303 1.09 -1.86 -24.19
CA SER A 303 2.43 -1.59 -23.67
C SER A 303 2.60 -2.03 -22.22
N ASP A 304 1.53 -2.36 -21.49
CA ASP A 304 1.51 -2.76 -20.07
C ASP A 304 2.23 -1.72 -19.18
N LEU A 305 1.94 -0.43 -19.42
CA LEU A 305 2.56 0.68 -18.71
C LEU A 305 1.61 1.31 -17.72
N LEU A 306 1.97 1.29 -16.43
CA LEU A 306 1.29 2.10 -15.43
C LEU A 306 1.54 3.58 -15.73
N LEU A 307 0.45 4.36 -15.90
CA LEU A 307 0.51 5.79 -16.16
C LEU A 307 0.44 6.61 -14.87
N THR A 308 -0.50 6.26 -13.98
CA THR A 308 -0.67 6.87 -12.65
C THR A 308 -1.57 6.00 -11.78
N GLN A 309 -1.61 6.28 -10.48
CA GLN A 309 -2.58 5.71 -9.55
C GLN A 309 -3.44 6.86 -8.99
N LEU A 310 -4.75 6.78 -9.14
CA LEU A 310 -5.69 7.75 -8.59
C LEU A 310 -6.06 7.36 -7.16
N VAL A 311 -5.75 8.22 -6.21
CA VAL A 311 -6.18 8.09 -4.81
C VAL A 311 -7.41 8.95 -4.63
N VAL A 312 -8.60 8.36 -4.71
CA VAL A 312 -9.87 9.08 -4.57
C VAL A 312 -10.33 9.02 -3.10
N ARG A 313 -10.53 10.20 -2.48
CA ARG A 313 -10.91 10.33 -1.07
C ARG A 313 -11.83 11.54 -0.79
#